data_05d4ee2f70d1c20c459144a996b8bd53
#
_entry.id   05d4ee2f70d1c20c459144a996b8bd53
#
_cell.length_a   1.000
_cell.length_b   1.000
_cell.length_c   1.000
_cell.angle_alpha   90.00
_cell.angle_beta   90.00
_cell.angle_gamma   90.00
#
_symmetry.space_group_name_H-M   'P 1'
#
loop_
_entity.id
_entity.type
_entity.pdbx_description
1 polymer ?
#
loop_
_entity_poly.entity_id
_entity_poly.type
_entity_poly.pdbx_seq_one_letter_code
_entity_poly.pdbx_strand_id
1 'polypeptide(L)'
;MLTIGPYAFSTRDAERAVDEFDDFWSAFTDRRDGSVVDHLRPALSGDAQADLPAVWTAYLAVGPALRAAGQLPPTASGSVVALHAGDNGVPKPARESLDVGYAGAHGDAQRNRSHHGAPYQALCLWSAEVISALAADGHPIAPGRAGENITLSGLDWSDVRPGVRLRIGSVLCEISCYAEPCRHLAQWFTDGRFDRIRHDKGDVSRVYATVLEPGEVAVGDVAVLEPT
;
A
#
# COMPACT_ATOMS: atom_id res chain seq x y z
N MET A 1 15.85 -15.32 -7.37
CA MET A 1 14.42 -15.01 -7.30
C MET A 1 13.74 -16.13 -6.54
N LEU A 2 13.02 -15.83 -5.48
CA LEU A 2 12.26 -16.80 -4.69
C LEU A 2 10.77 -16.62 -4.98
N THR A 3 10.03 -17.72 -5.16
CA THR A 3 8.60 -17.69 -5.45
C THR A 3 7.82 -18.33 -4.29
N ILE A 4 6.83 -17.61 -3.76
CA ILE A 4 5.93 -18.09 -2.70
C ILE A 4 4.49 -17.92 -3.20
N GLY A 5 3.84 -19.03 -3.56
CA GLY A 5 2.57 -18.98 -4.27
C GLY A 5 2.71 -18.18 -5.59
N PRO A 6 1.84 -17.20 -5.84
CA PRO A 6 1.92 -16.38 -7.05
C PRO A 6 2.94 -15.22 -6.96
N TYR A 7 3.57 -15.02 -5.81
CA TYR A 7 4.45 -13.88 -5.55
C TYR A 7 5.90 -14.21 -5.85
N ALA A 8 6.55 -13.33 -6.61
CA ALA A 8 7.97 -13.45 -6.96
C ALA A 8 8.78 -12.36 -6.24
N PHE A 9 9.77 -12.78 -5.48
CA PHE A 9 10.69 -11.90 -4.75
C PHE A 9 12.08 -11.97 -5.40
N SER A 10 12.67 -10.84 -5.71
CA SER A 10 14.11 -10.78 -5.95
C SER A 10 14.85 -11.06 -4.62
N THR A 11 16.14 -11.39 -4.69
CA THR A 11 16.98 -11.53 -3.49
C THR A 11 16.87 -10.28 -2.60
N ARG A 12 16.90 -9.10 -3.21
CA ARG A 12 16.81 -7.83 -2.51
C ARG A 12 15.42 -7.58 -1.90
N ASP A 13 14.34 -7.97 -2.58
CA ASP A 13 12.99 -7.87 -2.01
C ASP A 13 12.86 -8.79 -0.79
N ALA A 14 13.50 -9.97 -0.80
CA ALA A 14 13.53 -10.90 0.32
C ALA A 14 14.32 -10.32 1.50
N GLU A 15 15.52 -9.81 1.25
CA GLU A 15 16.33 -9.13 2.26
C GLU A 15 15.54 -8.00 2.93
N ARG A 16 14.93 -7.12 2.13
CA ARG A 16 14.13 -6.01 2.65
C ARG A 16 12.91 -6.45 3.43
N ALA A 17 12.18 -7.45 2.94
CA ALA A 17 10.99 -7.94 3.64
C ALA A 17 11.32 -8.48 5.04
N VAL A 18 12.52 -9.06 5.22
CA VAL A 18 12.97 -9.59 6.49
C VAL A 18 13.64 -8.50 7.35
N ASP A 19 14.49 -7.66 6.76
CA ASP A 19 15.16 -6.58 7.48
C ASP A 19 14.19 -5.50 7.99
N GLU A 20 13.15 -5.18 7.19
CA GLU A 20 12.11 -4.21 7.52
C GLU A 20 10.90 -4.86 8.24
N PHE A 21 11.00 -6.14 8.62
CA PHE A 21 9.87 -6.89 9.21
C PHE A 21 9.33 -6.24 10.49
N ASP A 22 10.20 -5.73 11.35
CA ASP A 22 9.77 -5.07 12.58
C ASP A 22 9.04 -3.75 12.30
N ASP A 23 9.47 -3.00 11.28
CA ASP A 23 8.78 -1.78 10.84
C ASP A 23 7.41 -2.11 10.24
N PHE A 24 7.32 -3.16 9.41
CA PHE A 24 6.03 -3.63 8.89
C PHE A 24 5.13 -4.14 10.00
N TRP A 25 5.67 -4.89 10.96
CA TRP A 25 4.92 -5.43 12.07
C TRP A 25 4.35 -4.33 12.95
N SER A 26 5.12 -3.27 13.20
CA SER A 26 4.67 -2.11 13.96
C SER A 26 3.49 -1.41 13.28
N ALA A 27 3.43 -1.37 11.95
CA ALA A 27 2.33 -0.79 11.21
C ALA A 27 0.99 -1.50 11.44
N PHE A 28 0.99 -2.81 11.76
CA PHE A 28 -0.23 -3.55 12.12
C PHE A 28 -0.65 -3.33 13.57
N THR A 29 0.28 -2.94 14.44
CA THR A 29 0.06 -2.83 15.89
C THR A 29 -0.08 -1.38 16.37
N ASP A 30 0.28 -0.40 15.54
CA ASP A 30 0.46 1.01 15.89
C ASP A 30 -0.79 1.67 16.52
N ARG A 31 -1.99 1.27 16.09
CA ARG A 31 -3.27 1.85 16.55
C ARG A 31 -4.23 0.83 17.16
N ARG A 32 -3.77 -0.39 17.44
CA ARG A 32 -4.60 -1.51 17.88
C ARG A 32 -3.88 -2.32 18.97
N ASP A 33 -4.63 -3.18 19.61
CA ASP A 33 -4.02 -4.15 20.54
C ASP A 33 -3.17 -5.15 19.75
N GLY A 34 -1.86 -4.99 19.81
CA GLY A 34 -0.89 -5.85 19.15
C GLY A 34 -0.97 -7.33 19.55
N SER A 35 -1.56 -7.62 20.71
CA SER A 35 -1.69 -9.00 21.23
C SER A 35 -2.46 -9.91 20.27
N VAL A 36 -3.36 -9.35 19.45
CA VAL A 36 -4.14 -10.10 18.44
C VAL A 36 -3.25 -10.77 17.39
N VAL A 37 -2.10 -10.19 17.09
CA VAL A 37 -1.21 -10.66 16.03
C VAL A 37 0.16 -11.13 16.52
N ASP A 38 0.49 -10.89 17.78
CA ASP A 38 1.81 -11.23 18.35
C ASP A 38 2.17 -12.72 18.20
N HIS A 39 1.16 -13.61 18.31
CA HIS A 39 1.35 -15.05 18.14
C HIS A 39 1.68 -15.47 16.70
N LEU A 40 1.47 -14.59 15.72
CA LEU A 40 1.82 -14.83 14.31
C LEU A 40 3.28 -14.52 14.01
N ARG A 41 3.97 -13.81 14.92
CA ARG A 41 5.34 -13.37 14.70
C ARG A 41 6.29 -14.56 14.59
N PRO A 42 6.95 -14.78 13.45
CA PRO A 42 7.87 -15.89 13.28
C PRO A 42 9.19 -15.68 14.03
N ALA A 43 9.85 -16.76 14.40
CA ALA A 43 11.24 -16.72 14.81
C ALA A 43 12.13 -16.60 13.56
N LEU A 44 13.05 -15.63 13.57
CA LEU A 44 13.97 -15.39 12.46
C LEU A 44 15.33 -16.03 12.73
N SER A 45 15.93 -16.61 11.68
CA SER A 45 17.24 -17.24 11.73
C SER A 45 18.40 -16.26 11.43
N GLY A 46 18.08 -15.13 10.78
CA GLY A 46 19.02 -14.15 10.25
C GLY A 46 19.47 -14.43 8.81
N ASP A 47 18.95 -15.48 8.16
CA ASP A 47 19.08 -15.70 6.73
C ASP A 47 17.78 -15.26 6.04
N ALA A 48 17.82 -14.12 5.38
CA ALA A 48 16.64 -13.51 4.77
C ALA A 48 15.93 -14.42 3.75
N GLN A 49 16.66 -15.26 3.01
CA GLN A 49 16.05 -16.15 2.04
C GLN A 49 15.36 -17.35 2.71
N ALA A 50 15.92 -17.83 3.83
CA ALA A 50 15.32 -18.90 4.63
C ALA A 50 14.14 -18.39 5.44
N ASP A 51 14.18 -17.15 5.92
CA ASP A 51 13.17 -16.54 6.78
C ASP A 51 11.97 -16.00 5.99
N LEU A 52 12.16 -15.59 4.73
CA LEU A 52 11.11 -14.97 3.92
C LEU A 52 9.79 -15.75 3.87
N PRO A 53 9.75 -17.09 3.70
CA PRO A 53 8.49 -17.84 3.68
C PRO A 53 7.68 -17.67 4.98
N ALA A 54 8.36 -17.69 6.12
CA ALA A 54 7.72 -17.51 7.43
C ALA A 54 7.23 -16.07 7.62
N VAL A 55 8.04 -15.08 7.28
CA VAL A 55 7.68 -13.65 7.29
C VAL A 55 6.49 -13.38 6.38
N TRP A 56 6.51 -13.91 5.16
CA TRP A 56 5.41 -13.71 4.21
C TRP A 56 4.11 -14.38 4.66
N THR A 57 4.20 -15.56 5.25
CA THR A 57 3.04 -16.26 5.82
C THR A 57 2.44 -15.47 6.99
N ALA A 58 3.28 -14.98 7.90
CA ALA A 58 2.83 -14.15 9.02
C ALA A 58 2.16 -12.87 8.52
N TYR A 59 2.75 -12.23 7.54
CA TYR A 59 2.24 -11.03 6.91
C TYR A 59 0.83 -11.22 6.33
N LEU A 60 0.61 -12.28 5.53
CA LEU A 60 -0.70 -12.59 4.94
C LEU A 60 -1.74 -13.06 5.97
N ALA A 61 -1.31 -13.47 7.17
CA ALA A 61 -2.19 -13.91 8.23
C ALA A 61 -2.75 -12.78 9.10
N VAL A 62 -2.15 -11.58 9.04
CA VAL A 62 -2.54 -10.44 9.89
C VAL A 62 -3.98 -9.99 9.61
N GLY A 63 -4.33 -9.74 8.35
CA GLY A 63 -5.68 -9.33 7.97
C GLY A 63 -6.76 -10.31 8.45
N PRO A 64 -6.64 -11.64 8.18
CA PRO A 64 -7.54 -12.65 8.74
C PRO A 64 -7.63 -12.64 10.27
N ALA A 65 -6.50 -12.46 10.97
CA ALA A 65 -6.49 -12.42 12.44
C ALA A 65 -7.22 -11.19 12.99
N LEU A 66 -6.97 -10.01 12.43
CA LEU A 66 -7.65 -8.77 12.81
C LEU A 66 -9.16 -8.86 12.51
N ARG A 67 -9.54 -9.51 11.41
CA ARG A 67 -10.94 -9.77 11.06
C ARG A 67 -11.60 -10.66 12.09
N ALA A 68 -10.99 -11.80 12.42
CA ALA A 68 -11.50 -12.73 13.42
C ALA A 68 -11.66 -12.07 14.81
N ALA A 69 -10.83 -11.08 15.12
CA ALA A 69 -10.90 -10.31 16.36
C ALA A 69 -11.89 -9.14 16.31
N GLY A 70 -12.56 -8.88 15.19
CA GLY A 70 -13.47 -7.73 15.03
C GLY A 70 -12.76 -6.37 15.06
N GLN A 71 -11.49 -6.32 14.72
CA GLN A 71 -10.68 -5.10 14.77
C GLN A 71 -10.56 -4.39 13.41
N LEU A 72 -11.17 -4.92 12.35
CA LEU A 72 -11.24 -4.22 11.08
C LEU A 72 -12.39 -3.20 11.06
N PRO A 73 -12.26 -2.14 10.24
CA PRO A 73 -13.32 -1.16 10.10
C PRO A 73 -14.58 -1.78 9.49
N PRO A 74 -15.76 -1.12 9.66
CA PRO A 74 -16.98 -1.54 9.00
C PRO A 74 -16.84 -1.42 7.47
N THR A 75 -17.72 -2.12 6.76
CA THR A 75 -17.83 -1.98 5.31
C THR A 75 -18.12 -0.53 4.93
N ALA A 76 -17.35 -0.01 3.99
CA ALA A 76 -17.54 1.31 3.41
C ALA A 76 -17.29 1.25 1.91
N SER A 77 -17.84 2.21 1.18
CA SER A 77 -17.69 2.29 -0.27
C SER A 77 -17.20 3.66 -0.69
N GLY A 78 -16.25 3.68 -1.60
CA GLY A 78 -15.76 4.85 -2.29
C GLY A 78 -15.68 4.60 -3.79
N SER A 79 -14.97 5.43 -4.50
CA SER A 79 -14.78 5.34 -5.94
C SER A 79 -13.35 5.63 -6.37
N VAL A 80 -12.95 5.07 -7.49
CA VAL A 80 -11.72 5.38 -8.20
C VAL A 80 -11.89 6.70 -8.93
N VAL A 81 -11.12 7.73 -8.57
CA VAL A 81 -11.20 9.04 -9.23
C VAL A 81 -10.04 9.29 -10.18
N ALA A 82 -8.90 8.62 -10.00
CA ALA A 82 -7.80 8.70 -10.93
C ALA A 82 -6.91 7.45 -10.86
N LEU A 83 -6.31 7.10 -11.99
CA LEU A 83 -5.40 5.97 -12.15
C LEU A 83 -4.10 6.44 -12.81
N HIS A 84 -2.97 5.88 -12.36
CA HIS A 84 -1.66 6.27 -12.85
C HIS A 84 -0.70 5.07 -12.91
N ALA A 85 -0.01 4.94 -14.03
CA ALA A 85 1.05 3.96 -14.21
C ALA A 85 2.07 4.46 -15.24
N GLY A 86 3.36 4.19 -15.01
CA GLY A 86 4.43 4.57 -15.93
C GLY A 86 5.80 4.10 -15.45
N ASP A 87 6.77 4.21 -16.34
CA ASP A 87 8.14 3.69 -16.16
C ASP A 87 9.19 4.77 -15.80
N ASN A 88 8.76 6.03 -15.69
CA ASN A 88 9.68 7.17 -15.56
C ASN A 88 9.71 7.84 -14.18
N GLY A 89 9.16 7.18 -13.15
CA GLY A 89 9.10 7.73 -11.79
C GLY A 89 7.90 8.66 -11.59
N VAL A 90 8.08 9.77 -10.88
CA VAL A 90 7.01 10.72 -10.57
C VAL A 90 7.18 12.03 -11.33
N PRO A 91 6.09 12.67 -11.81
CA PRO A 91 4.69 12.20 -11.73
C PRO A 91 4.43 11.01 -12.66
N LYS A 92 3.53 10.12 -12.25
CA LYS A 92 3.08 9.03 -13.11
C LYS A 92 2.02 9.53 -14.11
N PRO A 93 2.07 9.10 -15.40
CA PRO A 93 1.05 9.44 -16.37
C PRO A 93 -0.33 8.83 -16.01
N ALA A 94 -1.39 9.58 -16.32
CA ALA A 94 -2.76 9.13 -16.12
C ALA A 94 -3.13 7.97 -17.05
N ARG A 95 -4.07 7.15 -16.58
CA ARG A 95 -4.67 6.01 -17.30
C ARG A 95 -6.18 6.01 -17.10
N GLU A 96 -6.93 5.48 -18.06
CA GLU A 96 -8.37 5.24 -17.92
C GLU A 96 -8.65 3.92 -17.21
N SER A 97 -7.79 2.92 -17.40
CA SER A 97 -7.83 1.64 -16.71
C SER A 97 -6.42 1.10 -16.43
N LEU A 98 -6.33 0.19 -15.48
CA LEU A 98 -5.13 -0.57 -15.14
C LEU A 98 -5.45 -2.06 -15.17
N ASP A 99 -4.67 -2.83 -15.91
CA ASP A 99 -4.58 -4.28 -15.74
C ASP A 99 -3.58 -4.55 -14.60
N VAL A 100 -4.02 -5.25 -13.57
CA VAL A 100 -3.30 -5.45 -12.32
C VAL A 100 -3.00 -6.91 -12.09
N GLY A 101 -1.71 -7.25 -12.05
CA GLY A 101 -1.21 -8.56 -11.67
C GLY A 101 -0.71 -8.59 -10.23
N TYR A 102 -0.20 -9.75 -9.78
CA TYR A 102 0.39 -9.89 -8.43
C TYR A 102 1.63 -9.01 -8.20
N ALA A 103 2.28 -8.58 -9.26
CA ALA A 103 3.43 -7.66 -9.21
C ALA A 103 3.02 -6.17 -9.26
N GLY A 104 1.74 -5.86 -9.36
CA GLY A 104 1.18 -4.51 -9.48
C GLY A 104 0.60 -4.22 -10.86
N ALA A 105 0.40 -2.93 -11.16
CA ALA A 105 -0.19 -2.48 -12.42
C ALA A 105 0.77 -2.74 -13.60
N HIS A 106 0.26 -3.34 -14.67
CA HIS A 106 1.03 -3.56 -15.89
C HIS A 106 1.43 -2.20 -16.51
N GLY A 107 2.69 -2.12 -16.94
CA GLY A 107 3.26 -0.87 -17.46
C GLY A 107 3.67 0.14 -16.38
N ASP A 108 3.60 -0.23 -15.10
CA ASP A 108 4.18 0.54 -14.01
C ASP A 108 5.54 -0.04 -13.61
N ALA A 109 6.61 0.71 -13.83
CA ALA A 109 7.95 0.30 -13.47
C ALA A 109 8.56 1.26 -12.45
N GLN A 110 8.86 0.74 -11.27
CA GLN A 110 9.54 1.55 -10.26
C GLN A 110 11.04 1.65 -10.60
N ARG A 111 11.53 2.88 -10.80
CA ARG A 111 12.96 3.14 -11.12
C ARG A 111 13.91 2.65 -10.03
N ASN A 112 13.49 2.75 -8.79
CA ASN A 112 14.31 2.35 -7.64
C ASN A 112 13.79 1.08 -6.99
N ARG A 113 14.14 -0.06 -7.60
CA ARG A 113 13.81 -1.39 -7.09
C ARG A 113 14.44 -1.72 -5.74
N SER A 114 15.35 -0.88 -5.25
CA SER A 114 15.89 -1.05 -3.89
C SER A 114 14.95 -0.59 -2.78
N HIS A 115 13.90 0.17 -3.12
CA HIS A 115 12.95 0.70 -2.15
C HIS A 115 11.49 0.47 -2.54
N HIS A 116 11.22 -0.02 -3.75
CA HIS A 116 9.87 -0.15 -4.29
C HIS A 116 9.69 -1.44 -5.07
N GLY A 117 8.44 -1.89 -5.22
CA GLY A 117 8.05 -2.95 -6.15
C GLY A 117 8.20 -4.36 -5.61
N ALA A 118 8.38 -4.54 -4.31
CA ALA A 118 8.19 -5.84 -3.68
C ALA A 118 6.68 -6.22 -3.72
N PRO A 119 6.31 -7.51 -3.61
CA PRO A 119 4.90 -7.93 -3.64
C PRO A 119 3.99 -7.20 -2.64
N TYR A 120 4.51 -6.83 -1.48
CA TYR A 120 3.78 -6.02 -0.49
C TYR A 120 3.70 -4.52 -0.86
N GLN A 121 4.29 -4.11 -1.96
CA GLN A 121 4.25 -2.76 -2.54
C GLN A 121 3.72 -2.79 -3.98
N ALA A 122 2.88 -3.80 -4.30
CA ALA A 122 2.38 -4.02 -5.66
C ALA A 122 1.56 -2.83 -6.17
N LEU A 123 0.74 -2.24 -5.30
CA LEU A 123 -0.02 -1.02 -5.59
C LEU A 123 0.26 0.05 -4.53
N CYS A 124 0.21 1.31 -4.95
CA CYS A 124 0.22 2.46 -4.06
C CYS A 124 -1.11 3.21 -4.21
N LEU A 125 -1.81 3.45 -3.10
CA LEU A 125 -3.11 4.09 -3.06
C LEU A 125 -3.04 5.40 -2.26
N TRP A 126 -3.90 6.38 -2.61
CA TRP A 126 -4.03 7.61 -1.85
C TRP A 126 -5.44 8.21 -1.91
N SER A 127 -5.78 9.03 -0.88
CA SER A 127 -7.06 9.74 -0.79
C SER A 127 -7.08 10.99 -1.65
N ALA A 128 -8.15 11.14 -2.42
CA ALA A 128 -8.44 12.37 -3.15
C ALA A 128 -8.72 13.55 -2.21
N GLU A 129 -9.34 13.29 -1.07
CA GLU A 129 -9.63 14.29 -0.04
C GLU A 129 -8.34 14.84 0.58
N VAL A 130 -7.38 13.97 0.90
CA VAL A 130 -6.06 14.39 1.39
C VAL A 130 -5.33 15.23 0.34
N ILE A 131 -5.30 14.77 -0.91
CA ILE A 131 -4.71 15.52 -2.02
C ILE A 131 -5.37 16.89 -2.15
N SER A 132 -6.70 16.94 -2.10
CA SER A 132 -7.47 18.18 -2.24
C SER A 132 -7.21 19.16 -1.10
N ALA A 133 -7.11 18.66 0.13
CA ALA A 133 -6.77 19.47 1.31
C ALA A 133 -5.37 20.08 1.17
N LEU A 134 -4.37 19.29 0.79
CA LEU A 134 -3.01 19.78 0.55
C LEU A 134 -2.96 20.81 -0.59
N ALA A 135 -3.73 20.59 -1.65
CA ALA A 135 -3.82 21.55 -2.76
C ALA A 135 -4.50 22.86 -2.32
N ALA A 136 -5.53 22.80 -1.47
CA ALA A 136 -6.19 23.98 -0.89
C ALA A 136 -5.25 24.78 0.02
N ASP A 137 -4.30 24.12 0.69
CA ASP A 137 -3.21 24.75 1.45
C ASP A 137 -2.13 25.38 0.55
N GLY A 138 -2.31 25.34 -0.77
CA GLY A 138 -1.43 25.97 -1.75
C GLY A 138 -0.26 25.10 -2.21
N HIS A 139 -0.26 23.82 -1.89
CA HIS A 139 0.76 22.89 -2.39
C HIS A 139 0.46 22.46 -3.83
N PRO A 140 1.46 22.42 -4.73
CA PRO A 140 1.25 22.00 -6.12
C PRO A 140 1.17 20.46 -6.23
N ILE A 141 0.36 19.85 -5.37
CA ILE A 141 0.07 18.41 -5.36
C ILE A 141 -1.18 18.11 -6.20
N ALA A 142 -1.21 16.96 -6.83
CA ALA A 142 -2.36 16.46 -7.59
C ALA A 142 -2.24 14.94 -7.74
N PRO A 143 -3.30 14.23 -8.15
CA PRO A 143 -3.23 12.78 -8.41
C PRO A 143 -2.06 12.39 -9.32
N GLY A 144 -1.38 11.29 -9.00
CA GLY A 144 -0.20 10.77 -9.71
C GLY A 144 1.12 11.46 -9.37
N ARG A 145 1.10 12.63 -8.72
CA ARG A 145 2.31 13.38 -8.40
C ARG A 145 3.12 12.76 -7.27
N ALA A 146 2.49 12.10 -6.34
CA ALA A 146 3.19 11.40 -5.26
C ALA A 146 3.53 9.93 -5.60
N GLY A 147 3.20 9.48 -6.82
CA GLY A 147 3.56 8.16 -7.32
C GLY A 147 2.55 7.06 -6.98
N GLU A 148 1.37 7.43 -6.50
CA GLU A 148 0.26 6.50 -6.32
C GLU A 148 -0.25 5.98 -7.67
N ASN A 149 -0.74 4.73 -7.65
CA ASN A 149 -1.37 4.08 -8.81
C ASN A 149 -2.87 4.36 -8.85
N ILE A 150 -3.51 4.41 -7.68
CA ILE A 150 -4.95 4.53 -7.55
C ILE A 150 -5.25 5.66 -6.57
N THR A 151 -6.01 6.65 -7.02
CA THR A 151 -6.56 7.70 -6.16
C THR A 151 -8.03 7.38 -5.87
N LEU A 152 -8.36 7.25 -4.59
CA LEU A 152 -9.70 6.90 -4.09
C LEU A 152 -10.38 8.09 -3.45
N SER A 153 -11.70 8.17 -3.57
CA SER A 153 -12.55 9.17 -2.92
C SER A 153 -13.71 8.49 -2.17
N GLY A 154 -14.20 9.13 -1.12
CA GLY A 154 -15.40 8.70 -0.40
C GLY A 154 -15.16 7.65 0.68
N LEU A 155 -13.91 7.32 1.00
CA LEU A 155 -13.54 6.47 2.13
C LEU A 155 -12.97 7.33 3.27
N ASP A 156 -13.31 6.98 4.50
CA ASP A 156 -12.57 7.49 5.66
C ASP A 156 -11.14 6.95 5.60
N TRP A 157 -10.17 7.84 5.39
CA TRP A 157 -8.80 7.42 5.16
C TRP A 157 -8.13 6.81 6.40
N SER A 158 -8.68 7.06 7.60
CA SER A 158 -8.26 6.39 8.84
C SER A 158 -8.56 4.90 8.84
N ASP A 159 -9.54 4.47 8.05
CA ASP A 159 -9.93 3.07 7.89
C ASP A 159 -9.10 2.34 6.81
N VAL A 160 -8.44 3.07 5.92
CA VAL A 160 -7.56 2.51 4.87
C VAL A 160 -6.16 2.30 5.43
N ARG A 161 -5.99 1.23 6.20
CA ARG A 161 -4.80 0.93 7.00
C ARG A 161 -4.35 -0.52 6.87
N PRO A 162 -3.12 -0.86 7.28
CA PRO A 162 -2.61 -2.23 7.18
C PRO A 162 -3.57 -3.29 7.72
N GLY A 163 -3.69 -4.41 7.00
CA GLY A 163 -4.59 -5.54 7.29
C GLY A 163 -6.00 -5.42 6.71
N VAL A 164 -6.40 -4.25 6.23
CA VAL A 164 -7.71 -4.03 5.60
C VAL A 164 -7.70 -4.49 4.16
N ARG A 165 -8.77 -5.15 3.72
CA ARG A 165 -8.98 -5.52 2.31
C ARG A 165 -9.83 -4.50 1.59
N LEU A 166 -9.43 -4.25 0.36
CA LEU A 166 -10.13 -3.41 -0.59
C LEU A 166 -10.42 -4.20 -1.86
N ARG A 167 -11.69 -4.24 -2.26
CA ARG A 167 -12.06 -4.64 -3.61
C ARG A 167 -12.24 -3.39 -4.45
N ILE A 168 -11.46 -3.25 -5.51
CA ILE A 168 -11.43 -2.09 -6.41
C ILE A 168 -11.66 -2.60 -7.82
N GLY A 169 -12.83 -2.33 -8.40
CA GLY A 169 -13.23 -3.00 -9.64
C GLY A 169 -13.22 -4.51 -9.45
N SER A 170 -12.47 -5.26 -10.27
CA SER A 170 -12.31 -6.71 -10.13
C SER A 170 -11.10 -7.13 -9.28
N VAL A 171 -10.24 -6.18 -8.86
CA VAL A 171 -9.04 -6.45 -8.07
C VAL A 171 -9.37 -6.57 -6.59
N LEU A 172 -8.87 -7.62 -5.92
CA LEU A 172 -8.83 -7.68 -4.47
C LEU A 172 -7.40 -7.43 -4.01
N CYS A 173 -7.24 -6.46 -3.12
CA CYS A 173 -5.94 -6.21 -2.48
C CYS A 173 -6.08 -6.08 -0.96
N GLU A 174 -4.98 -6.27 -0.24
CA GLU A 174 -4.88 -6.05 1.20
C GLU A 174 -3.84 -4.96 1.46
N ILE A 175 -4.22 -3.96 2.25
CA ILE A 175 -3.29 -2.88 2.63
C ILE A 175 -2.16 -3.48 3.45
N SER A 176 -0.96 -3.23 3.00
CA SER A 176 0.26 -3.85 3.52
C SER A 176 0.98 -2.98 4.53
N CYS A 177 1.31 -1.77 4.14
CA CYS A 177 2.03 -0.83 4.98
C CYS A 177 1.78 0.61 4.50
N TYR A 178 2.16 1.57 5.33
CA TYR A 178 2.19 2.96 4.93
C TYR A 178 3.38 3.23 4.00
N ALA A 179 3.17 4.11 3.02
CA ALA A 179 4.21 4.46 2.07
C ALA A 179 5.03 5.66 2.60
N GLU A 180 6.27 5.40 3.01
CA GLU A 180 7.16 6.46 3.44
C GLU A 180 7.40 7.48 2.32
N PRO A 181 7.21 8.78 2.58
CA PRO A 181 7.50 9.80 1.60
C PRO A 181 9.01 10.01 1.46
N CYS A 182 9.47 10.25 0.24
CA CYS A 182 10.87 10.48 -0.04
C CYS A 182 11.12 11.90 -0.59
N ARG A 183 12.39 12.30 -0.62
CA ARG A 183 12.82 13.64 -1.06
C ARG A 183 12.36 14.03 -2.48
N HIS A 184 12.04 13.05 -3.34
CA HIS A 184 11.53 13.35 -4.69
C HIS A 184 10.16 14.01 -4.66
N LEU A 185 9.43 13.91 -3.54
CA LEU A 185 8.14 14.56 -3.35
C LEU A 185 8.26 16.02 -2.93
N ALA A 186 9.45 16.50 -2.49
CA ALA A 186 9.64 17.86 -2.00
C ALA A 186 9.18 18.93 -3.01
N GLN A 187 9.29 18.67 -4.31
CA GLN A 187 8.84 19.56 -5.38
C GLN A 187 7.32 19.80 -5.39
N TRP A 188 6.54 18.94 -4.75
CA TRP A 188 5.07 19.05 -4.67
C TRP A 188 4.59 19.74 -3.38
N PHE A 189 5.52 20.25 -2.59
CA PHE A 189 5.23 21.02 -1.38
C PHE A 189 5.94 22.36 -1.46
N THR A 190 5.19 23.47 -1.29
CA THR A 190 5.73 24.85 -1.45
C THR A 190 6.90 25.14 -0.49
N ASP A 191 6.91 24.50 0.68
CA ASP A 191 7.96 24.60 1.68
C ASP A 191 8.96 23.42 1.64
N GLY A 192 8.81 22.49 0.68
CA GLY A 192 9.62 21.31 0.54
C GLY A 192 9.39 20.22 1.62
N ARG A 193 8.45 20.43 2.53
CA ARG A 193 8.19 19.54 3.66
C ARG A 193 7.28 18.37 3.28
N PHE A 194 7.83 17.42 2.54
CA PHE A 194 7.15 16.20 2.13
C PHE A 194 6.88 15.23 3.30
N ASP A 195 7.55 15.41 4.44
CA ASP A 195 7.34 14.64 5.68
C ASP A 195 5.91 14.83 6.26
N ARG A 196 5.19 15.87 5.86
CA ARG A 196 3.82 16.12 6.31
C ARG A 196 2.82 15.04 5.92
N ILE A 197 3.15 14.19 4.93
CA ILE A 197 2.31 13.06 4.53
C ILE A 197 2.82 11.72 5.08
N ARG A 198 3.62 11.73 6.14
CA ARG A 198 3.96 10.51 6.89
C ARG A 198 2.79 10.05 7.74
N HIS A 199 2.71 8.75 7.99
CA HIS A 199 1.61 8.15 8.77
C HIS A 199 1.57 8.63 10.24
N ASP A 200 2.71 9.05 10.82
CA ASP A 200 2.79 9.62 12.15
C ASP A 200 2.24 11.06 12.26
N LYS A 201 1.86 11.67 11.15
CA LYS A 201 1.26 13.02 11.07
C LYS A 201 -0.29 12.98 11.00
N GLY A 202 -0.88 11.81 11.06
CA GLY A 202 -2.33 11.60 10.95
C GLY A 202 -2.70 10.73 9.74
N ASP A 203 -3.98 10.72 9.41
CA ASP A 203 -4.53 9.88 8.34
C ASP A 203 -4.33 10.54 6.97
N VAL A 204 -3.09 10.85 6.65
CA VAL A 204 -2.68 11.58 5.42
C VAL A 204 -1.75 10.79 4.52
N SER A 205 -1.25 9.63 5.01
CA SER A 205 -0.26 8.86 4.30
C SER A 205 -0.85 8.11 3.10
N ARG A 206 -0.04 7.96 2.06
CA ARG A 206 -0.28 6.92 1.07
C ARG A 206 -0.11 5.55 1.72
N VAL A 207 -0.77 4.55 1.14
CA VAL A 207 -0.62 3.16 1.57
C VAL A 207 -0.15 2.29 0.40
N TYR A 208 0.60 1.24 0.72
CA TYR A 208 0.87 0.16 -0.22
C TYR A 208 -0.14 -0.97 -0.03
N ALA A 209 -0.32 -1.77 -1.07
CA ALA A 209 -1.18 -2.94 -1.02
C ALA A 209 -0.55 -4.13 -1.75
N THR A 210 -0.80 -5.31 -1.19
CA THR A 210 -0.56 -6.61 -1.80
C THR A 210 -1.78 -7.00 -2.63
N VAL A 211 -1.58 -7.43 -3.86
CA VAL A 211 -2.67 -7.95 -4.71
C VAL A 211 -2.96 -9.40 -4.31
N LEU A 212 -4.20 -9.67 -3.91
CA LEU A 212 -4.67 -11.02 -3.57
C LEU A 212 -5.39 -11.69 -4.75
N GLU A 213 -6.17 -10.92 -5.52
CA GLU A 213 -6.83 -11.36 -6.75
C GLU A 213 -6.52 -10.34 -7.85
N PRO A 214 -5.82 -10.75 -8.91
CA PRO A 214 -5.57 -9.89 -10.07
C PRO A 214 -6.87 -9.56 -10.82
N GLY A 215 -6.83 -8.46 -11.59
CA GLY A 215 -7.98 -8.05 -12.38
C GLY A 215 -7.78 -6.68 -13.03
N GLU A 216 -8.87 -6.04 -13.38
CA GLU A 216 -8.89 -4.71 -14.00
C GLU A 216 -9.54 -3.70 -13.06
N VAL A 217 -8.99 -2.48 -13.08
CA VAL A 217 -9.53 -1.29 -12.39
C VAL A 217 -9.69 -0.17 -13.42
N ALA A 218 -10.87 0.45 -13.47
CA ALA A 218 -11.14 1.62 -14.30
C ALA A 218 -11.51 2.85 -13.45
N VAL A 219 -11.31 4.04 -14.02
CA VAL A 219 -11.80 5.28 -13.42
C VAL A 219 -13.33 5.20 -13.31
N GLY A 220 -13.86 5.53 -12.12
CA GLY A 220 -15.28 5.41 -11.81
C GLY A 220 -15.68 4.09 -11.14
N ASP A 221 -14.81 3.09 -11.10
CA ASP A 221 -15.08 1.84 -10.39
C ASP A 221 -15.32 2.09 -8.89
N VAL A 222 -16.14 1.21 -8.31
CA VAL A 222 -16.38 1.21 -6.86
C VAL A 222 -15.19 0.58 -6.16
N ALA A 223 -14.77 1.23 -5.07
CA ALA A 223 -13.83 0.69 -4.11
C ALA A 223 -14.57 0.35 -2.81
N VAL A 224 -14.50 -0.91 -2.38
CA VAL A 224 -15.20 -1.39 -1.19
C VAL A 224 -14.18 -1.86 -0.16
N LEU A 225 -14.23 -1.28 1.06
CA LEU A 225 -13.65 -1.93 2.23
C LEU A 225 -14.46 -3.22 2.46
N GLU A 226 -13.81 -4.37 2.32
CA GLU A 226 -14.51 -5.63 2.50
C GLU A 226 -14.97 -5.81 3.94
N PRO A 227 -16.18 -6.33 4.14
CA PRO A 227 -16.69 -6.60 5.48
C PRO A 227 -15.85 -7.67 6.16
N THR A 228 -15.83 -7.57 7.44
CA THR A 228 -15.32 -8.59 8.36
C THR A 228 -16.12 -9.88 8.27
#